data_3e0d818928e08314eaf17f835dbc033d
#
_entry.id   3e0d818928e08314eaf17f835dbc033d
#
_cell.length_a   1.000
_cell.length_b   1.000
_cell.length_c   1.000
_cell.angle_alpha   90.00
_cell.angle_beta   90.00
_cell.angle_gamma   90.00
#
_symmetry.space_group_name_H-M   'P 1'
#
loop_
_entity.id
_entity.type
_entity.pdbx_description
1 polymer ?
#
loop_
_entity_poly.entity_id
_entity_poly.type
_entity_poly.pdbx_seq_one_letter_code
_entity_poly.pdbx_strand_id
1 'polypeptide(L)'
;MKIFYDDDANIEIIQKMQVTIIGYGSQGHAHANNLSNSGVDVTVGLRTGSSSWEKATDAGLKVKEVEEAVTNSDLVMILAPDEFQKDIYEKSIKPNLKTDAILAFAHGFNIHFKKIIPDLSNSVIMIAPKGPGHTVRSTYLKGGGVPSLIAVYQDSNIENNISAKEIALSYAKANGGTKAGVLETTFKEETETDLFGEQPVLCCLLYTSDAADERSRV
;
A
#
# COMPACT_ATOMS: atom_id res chain seq x y z
N MET A 1 17.57 -13.89 4.18
CA MET A 1 16.46 -13.04 3.73
C MET A 1 16.34 -13.22 2.22
N LYS A 2 15.16 -13.60 1.69
CA LYS A 2 14.96 -13.78 0.23
C LYS A 2 14.51 -12.43 -0.36
N ILE A 3 15.13 -12.02 -1.46
CA ILE A 3 14.72 -10.86 -2.25
C ILE A 3 14.04 -11.40 -3.51
N PHE A 4 12.87 -10.84 -3.84
CA PHE A 4 12.09 -11.20 -5.01
C PHE A 4 12.26 -10.12 -6.08
N TYR A 5 12.40 -10.55 -7.32
CA TYR A 5 12.54 -9.70 -8.51
C TYR A 5 11.43 -10.00 -9.52
N ASP A 6 11.51 -9.41 -10.70
CA ASP A 6 10.49 -9.52 -11.74
C ASP A 6 10.11 -10.96 -12.09
N ASP A 7 11.08 -11.87 -12.16
CA ASP A 7 10.85 -13.27 -12.52
C ASP A 7 10.16 -14.08 -11.41
N ASP A 8 10.20 -13.59 -10.17
CA ASP A 8 9.56 -14.22 -9.02
C ASP A 8 8.06 -13.85 -8.88
N ALA A 9 7.55 -12.91 -9.67
CA ALA A 9 6.20 -12.37 -9.54
C ALA A 9 5.41 -12.47 -10.85
N ASN A 10 4.18 -12.99 -10.78
CA ASN A 10 3.26 -13.06 -11.90
C ASN A 10 2.29 -11.86 -11.89
N ILE A 11 2.46 -10.92 -12.85
CA ILE A 11 1.62 -9.72 -12.93
C ILE A 11 0.16 -10.03 -13.33
N GLU A 12 -0.08 -11.14 -14.04
CA GLU A 12 -1.44 -11.49 -14.50
C GLU A 12 -2.43 -11.70 -13.36
N ILE A 13 -1.93 -12.01 -12.15
CA ILE A 13 -2.79 -12.21 -10.98
C ILE A 13 -3.53 -10.92 -10.67
N ILE A 14 -2.79 -9.81 -10.49
CA ILE A 14 -3.39 -8.52 -10.12
C ILE A 14 -4.14 -7.86 -11.30
N GLN A 15 -3.73 -8.14 -12.55
CA GLN A 15 -4.41 -7.64 -13.75
C GLN A 15 -5.83 -8.20 -13.93
N LYS A 16 -6.12 -9.36 -13.33
CA LYS A 16 -7.45 -9.99 -13.35
C LYS A 16 -8.37 -9.52 -12.22
N MET A 17 -7.85 -8.69 -11.31
CA MET A 17 -8.55 -8.20 -10.13
C MET A 17 -9.07 -6.78 -10.32
N GLN A 18 -10.20 -6.46 -9.69
CA GLN A 18 -10.65 -5.09 -9.49
C GLN A 18 -10.01 -4.53 -8.23
N VAL A 19 -9.13 -3.56 -8.40
CA VAL A 19 -8.36 -2.95 -7.30
C VAL A 19 -8.93 -1.59 -6.95
N THR A 20 -9.31 -1.40 -5.68
CA THR A 20 -9.71 -0.09 -5.16
C THR A 20 -8.58 0.51 -4.32
N ILE A 21 -8.24 1.76 -4.60
CA ILE A 21 -7.29 2.56 -3.82
C ILE A 21 -8.07 3.59 -2.99
N ILE A 22 -8.03 3.46 -1.67
CA ILE A 22 -8.69 4.40 -0.76
C ILE A 22 -7.72 5.52 -0.40
N GLY A 23 -8.03 6.73 -0.86
CA GLY A 23 -7.19 7.91 -0.72
C GLY A 23 -6.32 8.17 -1.96
N TYR A 24 -6.05 9.46 -2.23
CA TYR A 24 -5.23 9.89 -3.37
C TYR A 24 -4.22 10.97 -2.96
N GLY A 25 -3.58 10.72 -1.80
CA GLY A 25 -2.40 11.44 -1.35
C GLY A 25 -1.14 11.02 -2.12
N SER A 26 0.04 11.24 -1.55
CA SER A 26 1.32 10.95 -2.21
C SER A 26 1.45 9.48 -2.65
N GLN A 27 1.20 8.53 -1.75
CA GLN A 27 1.23 7.09 -2.07
C GLN A 27 0.04 6.68 -2.94
N GLY A 28 -1.18 7.13 -2.62
CA GLY A 28 -2.38 6.80 -3.40
C GLY A 28 -2.27 7.22 -4.86
N HIS A 29 -1.74 8.41 -5.13
CA HIS A 29 -1.42 8.87 -6.48
C HIS A 29 -0.44 7.93 -7.20
N ALA A 30 0.67 7.56 -6.54
CA ALA A 30 1.69 6.70 -7.14
C ALA A 30 1.12 5.30 -7.44
N HIS A 31 0.52 4.65 -6.44
CA HIS A 31 -0.05 3.30 -6.58
C HIS A 31 -1.13 3.26 -7.65
N ALA A 32 -2.14 4.13 -7.60
CA ALA A 32 -3.24 4.11 -8.57
C ALA A 32 -2.76 4.27 -10.01
N ASN A 33 -1.85 5.22 -10.25
CA ASN A 33 -1.34 5.46 -11.59
C ASN A 33 -0.38 4.35 -12.08
N ASN A 34 0.47 3.80 -11.20
CA ASN A 34 1.38 2.73 -11.58
C ASN A 34 0.61 1.45 -11.93
N LEU A 35 -0.36 1.07 -11.10
CA LEU A 35 -1.21 -0.09 -11.35
C LEU A 35 -2.01 0.07 -12.64
N SER A 36 -2.65 1.22 -12.83
CA SER A 36 -3.39 1.52 -14.08
C SER A 36 -2.48 1.43 -15.31
N ASN A 37 -1.27 2.00 -15.26
CA ASN A 37 -0.29 1.88 -16.34
C ASN A 37 0.24 0.46 -16.54
N SER A 38 0.13 -0.40 -15.53
CA SER A 38 0.46 -1.83 -15.60
C SER A 38 -0.73 -2.70 -16.07
N GLY A 39 -1.84 -2.10 -16.48
CA GLY A 39 -3.01 -2.79 -17.02
C GLY A 39 -3.96 -3.37 -15.96
N VAL A 40 -3.91 -2.89 -14.73
CA VAL A 40 -4.84 -3.26 -13.66
C VAL A 40 -6.09 -2.41 -13.72
N ASP A 41 -7.27 -2.98 -13.49
CA ASP A 41 -8.52 -2.22 -13.33
C ASP A 41 -8.55 -1.52 -11.96
N VAL A 42 -8.30 -0.21 -11.97
CA VAL A 42 -8.17 0.60 -10.76
C VAL A 42 -9.35 1.55 -10.60
N THR A 43 -9.94 1.56 -9.40
CA THR A 43 -10.88 2.58 -8.95
C THR A 43 -10.30 3.30 -7.74
N VAL A 44 -10.41 4.62 -7.71
CA VAL A 44 -10.00 5.44 -6.55
C VAL A 44 -11.23 5.75 -5.72
N GLY A 45 -11.20 5.34 -4.43
CA GLY A 45 -12.25 5.62 -3.46
C GLY A 45 -11.93 6.89 -2.67
N LEU A 46 -12.77 7.90 -2.76
CA LEU A 46 -12.63 9.18 -2.07
C LEU A 46 -13.93 9.57 -1.36
N ARG A 47 -13.82 10.40 -0.32
CA ARG A 47 -14.98 11.03 0.29
C ARG A 47 -15.56 12.11 -0.65
N THR A 48 -16.85 12.33 -0.56
CA THR A 48 -17.53 13.46 -1.23
C THR A 48 -16.81 14.76 -0.92
N GLY A 49 -16.59 15.60 -1.94
CA GLY A 49 -15.93 16.90 -1.81
C GLY A 49 -14.43 16.85 -1.54
N SER A 50 -13.78 15.70 -1.73
CA SER A 50 -12.32 15.60 -1.66
C SER A 50 -11.64 16.46 -2.71
N SER A 51 -10.66 17.28 -2.30
CA SER A 51 -9.83 18.08 -3.23
C SER A 51 -9.00 17.25 -4.20
N SER A 52 -8.89 15.94 -3.97
CA SER A 52 -8.18 15.00 -4.83
C SER A 52 -9.05 14.41 -5.93
N TRP A 53 -10.36 14.69 -5.92
CA TRP A 53 -11.31 14.13 -6.89
C TRP A 53 -10.96 14.50 -8.32
N GLU A 54 -10.87 15.80 -8.61
CA GLU A 54 -10.48 16.30 -9.93
C GLU A 54 -9.11 15.76 -10.37
N LYS A 55 -8.12 15.78 -9.47
CA LYS A 55 -6.77 15.29 -9.78
C LYS A 55 -6.74 13.82 -10.21
N ALA A 56 -7.54 12.97 -9.58
CA ALA A 56 -7.62 11.55 -9.93
C ALA A 56 -8.40 11.37 -11.26
N THR A 57 -9.46 12.15 -11.48
CA THR A 57 -10.23 12.14 -12.72
C THR A 57 -9.40 12.64 -13.91
N ASP A 58 -8.65 13.72 -13.74
CA ASP A 58 -7.76 14.27 -14.77
C ASP A 58 -6.62 13.32 -15.13
N ALA A 59 -6.21 12.48 -14.19
CA ALA A 59 -5.26 11.39 -14.45
C ALA A 59 -5.88 10.20 -15.22
N GLY A 60 -7.17 10.27 -15.57
CA GLY A 60 -7.88 9.22 -16.33
C GLY A 60 -8.33 8.03 -15.47
N LEU A 61 -8.35 8.17 -14.15
CA LEU A 61 -8.77 7.11 -13.23
C LEU A 61 -10.28 7.15 -12.98
N LYS A 62 -10.87 5.98 -12.71
CA LYS A 62 -12.24 5.88 -12.21
C LYS A 62 -12.26 6.38 -10.77
N VAL A 63 -13.14 7.33 -10.43
CA VAL A 63 -13.27 7.85 -9.06
C VAL A 63 -14.70 7.65 -8.58
N LYS A 64 -14.84 7.14 -7.36
CA LYS A 64 -16.14 6.86 -6.72
C LYS A 64 -16.08 7.24 -5.24
N GLU A 65 -17.22 7.34 -4.59
CA GLU A 65 -17.29 7.36 -3.14
C GLU A 65 -16.80 6.03 -2.56
N VAL A 66 -16.25 6.05 -1.35
CA VAL A 66 -15.58 4.89 -0.76
C VAL A 66 -16.49 3.66 -0.74
N GLU A 67 -17.74 3.84 -0.31
CA GLU A 67 -18.76 2.79 -0.18
C GLU A 67 -19.05 2.11 -1.54
N GLU A 68 -19.18 2.91 -2.59
CA GLU A 68 -19.44 2.40 -3.94
C GLU A 68 -18.18 1.75 -4.52
N ALA A 69 -17.01 2.34 -4.28
CA ALA A 69 -15.75 1.84 -4.81
C ALA A 69 -15.40 0.44 -4.31
N VAL A 70 -15.70 0.13 -3.03
CA VAL A 70 -15.32 -1.15 -2.42
C VAL A 70 -16.29 -2.30 -2.71
N THR A 71 -17.53 -2.00 -3.11
CA THR A 71 -18.60 -3.01 -3.25
C THR A 71 -18.25 -4.17 -4.17
N ASN A 72 -17.51 -3.90 -5.26
CA ASN A 72 -17.13 -4.93 -6.24
C ASN A 72 -15.62 -5.21 -6.26
N SER A 73 -14.87 -4.69 -5.29
CA SER A 73 -13.42 -4.80 -5.28
C SER A 73 -12.97 -6.19 -4.84
N ASP A 74 -11.98 -6.74 -5.55
CA ASP A 74 -11.28 -7.96 -5.16
C ASP A 74 -10.16 -7.63 -4.16
N LEU A 75 -9.53 -6.45 -4.34
CA LEU A 75 -8.49 -5.94 -3.44
C LEU A 75 -8.73 -4.46 -3.12
N VAL A 76 -8.72 -4.13 -1.83
CA VAL A 76 -8.86 -2.76 -1.32
C VAL A 76 -7.55 -2.34 -0.63
N MET A 77 -6.80 -1.42 -1.27
CA MET A 77 -5.58 -0.82 -0.72
C MET A 77 -5.92 0.47 0.02
N ILE A 78 -5.66 0.51 1.32
CA ILE A 78 -5.99 1.65 2.17
C ILE A 78 -4.78 2.55 2.31
N LEU A 79 -4.82 3.74 1.68
CA LEU A 79 -3.75 4.74 1.62
C LEU A 79 -4.21 6.12 2.15
N ALA A 80 -5.28 6.14 2.91
CA ALA A 80 -5.65 7.30 3.71
C ALA A 80 -4.65 7.48 4.89
N PRO A 81 -4.50 8.68 5.48
CA PRO A 81 -3.68 8.86 6.68
C PRO A 81 -4.11 7.93 7.82
N ASP A 82 -3.15 7.39 8.56
CA ASP A 82 -3.35 6.30 9.53
C ASP A 82 -4.40 6.62 10.60
N GLU A 83 -4.47 7.88 11.03
CA GLU A 83 -5.45 8.35 12.03
C GLU A 83 -6.90 8.24 11.56
N PHE A 84 -7.14 8.26 10.24
CA PHE A 84 -8.49 8.16 9.66
C PHE A 84 -8.85 6.76 9.18
N GLN A 85 -7.88 5.86 9.00
CA GLN A 85 -8.10 4.54 8.39
C GLN A 85 -9.11 3.71 9.18
N LYS A 86 -9.05 3.73 10.53
CA LYS A 86 -10.00 3.01 11.38
C LYS A 86 -11.45 3.44 11.09
N ASP A 87 -11.69 4.74 11.11
CA ASP A 87 -13.03 5.30 10.90
C ASP A 87 -13.56 5.00 9.50
N ILE A 88 -12.70 5.14 8.48
CA ILE A 88 -13.03 4.82 7.08
C ILE A 88 -13.34 3.32 6.96
N TYR A 89 -12.52 2.46 7.59
CA TYR A 89 -12.74 1.02 7.56
C TYR A 89 -14.08 0.63 8.17
N GLU A 90 -14.35 1.06 9.40
CA GLU A 90 -15.56 0.66 10.13
C GLU A 90 -16.85 1.24 9.51
N LYS A 91 -16.81 2.47 9.00
CA LYS A 91 -18.00 3.18 8.51
C LYS A 91 -18.30 2.92 7.03
N SER A 92 -17.27 2.83 6.21
CA SER A 92 -17.42 2.86 4.75
C SER A 92 -16.93 1.58 4.06
N ILE A 93 -15.84 0.96 4.54
CA ILE A 93 -15.25 -0.21 3.87
C ILE A 93 -15.95 -1.49 4.35
N LYS A 94 -15.87 -1.79 5.64
CA LYS A 94 -16.34 -3.05 6.22
C LYS A 94 -17.80 -3.41 5.87
N PRO A 95 -18.78 -2.47 5.94
CA PRO A 95 -20.17 -2.77 5.61
C PRO A 95 -20.43 -3.09 4.14
N ASN A 96 -19.52 -2.69 3.25
CA ASN A 96 -19.68 -2.80 1.79
C ASN A 96 -18.67 -3.74 1.14
N LEU A 97 -17.75 -4.32 1.92
CA LEU A 97 -16.68 -5.18 1.43
C LEU A 97 -17.19 -6.58 1.10
N LYS A 98 -16.70 -7.18 0.01
CA LYS A 98 -16.95 -8.60 -0.28
C LYS A 98 -16.35 -9.49 0.81
N THR A 99 -16.98 -10.63 1.06
CA THR A 99 -16.55 -11.60 2.08
C THR A 99 -15.13 -12.11 1.88
N ASP A 100 -14.70 -12.30 0.63
CA ASP A 100 -13.39 -12.84 0.23
C ASP A 100 -12.41 -11.77 -0.27
N ALA A 101 -12.78 -10.49 -0.13
CA ALA A 101 -11.92 -9.39 -0.57
C ALA A 101 -10.61 -9.33 0.24
N ILE A 102 -9.58 -8.87 -0.43
CA ILE A 102 -8.25 -8.69 0.15
C ILE A 102 -8.11 -7.25 0.65
N LEU A 103 -7.75 -7.11 1.92
CA LEU A 103 -7.36 -5.82 2.50
C LEU A 103 -5.85 -5.65 2.39
N ALA A 104 -5.43 -4.53 1.82
CA ALA A 104 -4.04 -4.20 1.62
C ALA A 104 -3.68 -2.86 2.28
N PHE A 105 -2.47 -2.78 2.80
CA PHE A 105 -1.92 -1.62 3.50
C PHE A 105 -0.52 -1.31 2.97
N ALA A 106 -0.08 -0.05 3.09
CA ALA A 106 1.31 0.34 2.81
C ALA A 106 2.14 0.55 4.07
N HIS A 107 1.51 0.48 5.25
CA HIS A 107 2.13 0.54 6.57
C HIS A 107 1.35 -0.34 7.54
N GLY A 108 2.05 -1.01 8.46
CA GLY A 108 1.45 -2.02 9.32
C GLY A 108 0.71 -1.51 10.55
N PHE A 109 0.76 -0.20 10.85
CA PHE A 109 0.32 0.42 12.11
C PHE A 109 -1.08 -0.01 12.57
N ASN A 110 -2.09 0.17 11.74
CA ASN A 110 -3.47 -0.07 12.14
C ASN A 110 -3.79 -1.54 12.40
N ILE A 111 -3.11 -2.45 11.72
CA ILE A 111 -3.23 -3.90 11.93
C ILE A 111 -2.40 -4.34 13.14
N HIS A 112 -1.13 -3.93 13.24
CA HIS A 112 -0.23 -4.31 14.33
C HIS A 112 -0.79 -3.88 15.69
N PHE A 113 -1.26 -2.63 15.82
CA PHE A 113 -1.87 -2.12 17.05
C PHE A 113 -3.37 -2.43 17.20
N LYS A 114 -3.92 -3.31 16.37
CA LYS A 114 -5.32 -3.75 16.42
C LYS A 114 -6.33 -2.60 16.41
N LYS A 115 -6.00 -1.52 15.71
CA LYS A 115 -6.94 -0.41 15.47
C LYS A 115 -7.99 -0.81 14.44
N ILE A 116 -7.60 -1.63 13.47
CA ILE A 116 -8.46 -2.30 12.50
C ILE A 116 -8.36 -3.81 12.79
N ILE A 117 -9.53 -4.46 12.91
CA ILE A 117 -9.66 -5.90 13.11
C ILE A 117 -10.43 -6.43 11.89
N PRO A 118 -9.72 -7.00 10.90
CA PRO A 118 -10.34 -7.59 9.71
C PRO A 118 -11.15 -8.83 10.07
N ASP A 119 -12.18 -9.13 9.26
CA ASP A 119 -12.91 -10.39 9.38
C ASP A 119 -12.02 -11.55 8.94
N LEU A 120 -12.23 -12.73 9.53
CA LEU A 120 -11.43 -13.93 9.25
C LEU A 120 -11.54 -14.41 7.79
N SER A 121 -12.61 -14.02 7.10
CA SER A 121 -12.82 -14.31 5.68
C SER A 121 -11.98 -13.46 4.73
N ASN A 122 -11.40 -12.36 5.19
CA ASN A 122 -10.58 -11.49 4.35
C ASN A 122 -9.09 -11.85 4.46
N SER A 123 -8.38 -11.93 3.36
CA SER A 123 -6.93 -11.91 3.37
C SER A 123 -6.42 -10.50 3.68
N VAL A 124 -5.30 -10.42 4.40
CA VAL A 124 -4.70 -9.13 4.80
C VAL A 124 -3.22 -9.12 4.45
N ILE A 125 -2.84 -8.20 3.59
CA ILE A 125 -1.48 -8.07 3.06
C ILE A 125 -0.94 -6.66 3.24
N MET A 126 0.37 -6.52 3.16
CA MET A 126 1.04 -5.24 3.12
C MET A 126 1.96 -5.17 1.92
N ILE A 127 1.95 -4.04 1.23
CA ILE A 127 2.91 -3.68 0.20
C ILE A 127 3.40 -2.26 0.49
N ALA A 128 4.62 -2.16 1.04
CA ALA A 128 5.21 -0.93 1.55
C ALA A 128 6.43 -0.50 0.71
N PRO A 129 6.27 0.33 -0.33
CA PRO A 129 7.40 0.94 -1.02
C PRO A 129 8.20 1.82 -0.04
N LYS A 130 9.52 1.64 0.02
CA LYS A 130 10.40 2.41 0.91
C LYS A 130 10.92 3.66 0.19
N GLY A 131 10.00 4.59 -0.02
CA GLY A 131 10.26 5.91 -0.61
C GLY A 131 9.00 6.76 -0.73
N PRO A 132 9.16 8.08 -0.81
CA PRO A 132 8.03 9.00 -0.99
C PRO A 132 7.24 8.68 -2.27
N GLY A 133 5.93 8.88 -2.27
CA GLY A 133 5.08 8.53 -3.41
C GLY A 133 5.51 9.19 -4.74
N HIS A 134 5.99 10.44 -4.72
CA HIS A 134 6.50 11.07 -5.93
C HIS A 134 7.75 10.36 -6.49
N THR A 135 8.60 9.79 -5.63
CA THR A 135 9.75 8.97 -6.05
C THR A 135 9.27 7.63 -6.60
N VAL A 136 8.31 6.97 -5.93
CA VAL A 136 7.70 5.73 -6.43
C VAL A 136 7.17 5.94 -7.85
N ARG A 137 6.41 7.02 -8.09
CA ARG A 137 5.87 7.34 -9.41
C ARG A 137 6.95 7.69 -10.44
N SER A 138 7.85 8.59 -10.11
CA SER A 138 8.86 9.08 -11.06
C SER A 138 9.86 8.00 -11.46
N THR A 139 10.22 7.09 -10.54
CA THR A 139 11.11 5.97 -10.81
C THR A 139 10.41 4.93 -11.70
N TYR A 140 9.13 4.64 -11.42
CA TYR A 140 8.31 3.78 -12.27
C TYR A 140 8.26 4.28 -13.73
N LEU A 141 7.98 5.58 -13.93
CA LEU A 141 7.94 6.19 -15.26
C LEU A 141 9.28 6.10 -16.03
N LYS A 142 10.38 5.97 -15.33
CA LYS A 142 11.72 5.76 -15.91
C LYS A 142 12.05 4.27 -16.16
N GLY A 143 11.08 3.38 -15.94
CA GLY A 143 11.26 1.93 -16.10
C GLY A 143 11.95 1.24 -14.93
N GLY A 144 12.19 1.95 -13.83
CA GLY A 144 12.74 1.41 -12.58
C GLY A 144 11.68 1.15 -11.51
N GLY A 145 12.12 1.01 -10.27
CA GLY A 145 11.26 0.82 -9.10
C GLY A 145 11.93 1.30 -7.81
N VAL A 146 11.14 1.34 -6.76
CA VAL A 146 11.62 1.62 -5.39
C VAL A 146 11.57 0.30 -4.62
N PRO A 147 12.61 -0.04 -3.83
CA PRO A 147 12.58 -1.23 -2.98
C PRO A 147 11.31 -1.27 -2.13
N SER A 148 10.69 -2.43 -2.02
CA SER A 148 9.41 -2.58 -1.34
C SER A 148 9.46 -3.73 -0.33
N LEU A 149 8.71 -3.60 0.75
CA LEU A 149 8.45 -4.69 1.67
C LEU A 149 7.08 -5.29 1.37
N ILE A 150 6.94 -6.59 1.55
CA ILE A 150 5.65 -7.28 1.57
C ILE A 150 5.50 -8.06 2.86
N ALA A 151 4.27 -8.16 3.33
CA ALA A 151 3.92 -9.03 4.46
C ALA A 151 2.52 -9.61 4.27
N VAL A 152 2.30 -10.79 4.83
CA VAL A 152 0.98 -11.42 4.96
C VAL A 152 0.65 -11.48 6.45
N TYR A 153 -0.45 -10.85 6.84
CA TYR A 153 -0.99 -10.94 8.19
C TYR A 153 -1.98 -12.10 8.33
N GLN A 154 -2.84 -12.25 7.32
CA GLN A 154 -3.89 -13.26 7.26
C GLN A 154 -4.05 -13.72 5.82
N ASP A 155 -4.13 -15.03 5.61
CA ASP A 155 -4.39 -15.65 4.31
C ASP A 155 -5.67 -16.50 4.42
N SER A 156 -6.74 -16.04 3.81
CA SER A 156 -8.04 -16.72 3.76
C SER A 156 -8.35 -17.33 2.39
N ASN A 157 -7.50 -17.08 1.37
CA ASN A 157 -7.72 -17.48 -0.03
C ASN A 157 -7.36 -18.95 -0.33
N ILE A 158 -7.61 -19.85 0.60
CA ILE A 158 -7.25 -21.28 0.48
C ILE A 158 -7.95 -21.99 -0.70
N GLU A 159 -9.10 -21.49 -1.14
CA GLU A 159 -9.91 -22.16 -2.18
C GLU A 159 -9.45 -21.88 -3.61
N ASN A 160 -8.74 -20.78 -3.89
CA ASN A 160 -8.40 -20.35 -5.25
C ASN A 160 -6.97 -20.71 -5.70
N ASN A 161 -6.23 -21.51 -4.95
CA ASN A 161 -4.83 -21.89 -5.23
C ASN A 161 -3.84 -20.73 -5.45
N ILE A 162 -4.21 -19.48 -5.13
CA ILE A 162 -3.35 -18.32 -5.21
C ILE A 162 -3.19 -17.77 -3.80
N SER A 163 -1.98 -17.82 -3.26
CA SER A 163 -1.69 -17.35 -1.91
C SER A 163 -1.73 -15.82 -1.82
N ALA A 164 -2.06 -15.30 -0.65
CA ALA A 164 -2.00 -13.87 -0.37
C ALA A 164 -0.60 -13.26 -0.66
N LYS A 165 0.47 -14.05 -0.50
CA LYS A 165 1.83 -13.66 -0.84
C LYS A 165 2.04 -13.48 -2.35
N GLU A 166 1.50 -14.36 -3.18
CA GLU A 166 1.59 -14.24 -4.65
C GLU A 166 0.85 -12.99 -5.13
N ILE A 167 -0.30 -12.68 -4.50
CA ILE A 167 -1.05 -11.46 -4.77
C ILE A 167 -0.24 -10.22 -4.36
N ALA A 168 0.38 -10.23 -3.19
CA ALA A 168 1.24 -9.12 -2.73
C ALA A 168 2.44 -8.90 -3.66
N LEU A 169 3.09 -9.97 -4.14
CA LEU A 169 4.17 -9.90 -5.12
C LEU A 169 3.69 -9.38 -6.47
N SER A 170 2.53 -9.84 -6.94
CA SER A 170 1.90 -9.37 -8.17
C SER A 170 1.60 -7.88 -8.12
N TYR A 171 1.02 -7.42 -7.01
CA TYR A 171 0.79 -6.00 -6.76
C TYR A 171 2.09 -5.19 -6.74
N ALA A 172 3.11 -5.67 -6.00
CA ALA A 172 4.41 -5.02 -5.92
C ALA A 172 5.07 -4.91 -7.31
N LYS A 173 4.92 -5.92 -8.18
CA LYS A 173 5.38 -5.89 -9.57
C LYS A 173 4.66 -4.82 -10.38
N ALA A 174 3.33 -4.77 -10.32
CA ALA A 174 2.53 -3.76 -11.00
C ALA A 174 2.85 -2.34 -10.54
N ASN A 175 3.27 -2.17 -9.27
CA ASN A 175 3.74 -0.89 -8.72
C ASN A 175 5.22 -0.59 -9.00
N GLY A 176 5.95 -1.52 -9.62
CA GLY A 176 7.36 -1.37 -10.01
C GLY A 176 8.38 -1.85 -8.97
N GLY A 177 7.94 -2.31 -7.79
CA GLY A 177 8.83 -2.67 -6.67
C GLY A 177 9.82 -3.79 -7.01
N THR A 178 9.41 -4.77 -7.81
CA THR A 178 10.26 -5.91 -8.21
C THR A 178 11.46 -5.52 -9.07
N LYS A 179 11.44 -4.34 -9.71
CA LYS A 179 12.61 -3.80 -10.43
C LYS A 179 13.78 -3.46 -9.49
N ALA A 180 13.49 -3.06 -8.27
CA ALA A 180 14.50 -2.73 -7.26
C ALA A 180 14.72 -3.84 -6.24
N GLY A 181 13.75 -4.74 -6.13
CA GLY A 181 13.73 -5.85 -5.19
C GLY A 181 12.64 -5.70 -4.12
N VAL A 182 11.99 -6.81 -3.82
CA VAL A 182 10.93 -6.92 -2.82
C VAL A 182 11.38 -7.89 -1.73
N LEU A 183 11.28 -7.46 -0.47
CA LEU A 183 11.65 -8.28 0.68
C LEU A 183 10.40 -8.66 1.48
N GLU A 184 10.38 -9.88 1.96
CA GLU A 184 9.34 -10.36 2.86
C GLU A 184 9.67 -9.99 4.31
N THR A 185 8.66 -9.47 5.01
CA THR A 185 8.73 -9.06 6.41
C THR A 185 7.43 -9.43 7.13
N THR A 186 7.20 -8.86 8.30
CA THR A 186 5.94 -8.98 9.05
C THR A 186 5.35 -7.60 9.31
N PHE A 187 4.04 -7.51 9.54
CA PHE A 187 3.39 -6.26 9.96
C PHE A 187 4.05 -5.65 11.20
N LYS A 188 4.42 -6.49 12.15
CA LYS A 188 5.13 -6.05 13.37
C LYS A 188 6.48 -5.43 13.05
N GLU A 189 7.34 -6.18 12.33
CA GLU A 189 8.70 -5.75 12.04
C GLU A 189 8.72 -4.46 11.21
N GLU A 190 7.88 -4.38 10.18
CA GLU A 190 7.76 -3.16 9.37
C GLU A 190 7.32 -1.98 10.22
N THR A 191 6.26 -2.12 11.02
CA THR A 191 5.73 -1.03 11.83
C THR A 191 6.73 -0.54 12.87
N GLU A 192 7.40 -1.46 13.59
CA GLU A 192 8.34 -1.09 14.65
C GLU A 192 9.61 -0.44 14.09
N THR A 193 10.12 -0.94 12.94
CA THR A 193 11.32 -0.37 12.31
C THR A 193 11.03 0.94 11.59
N ASP A 194 9.87 1.08 10.97
CA ASP A 194 9.46 2.33 10.29
C ASP A 194 9.23 3.44 11.31
N LEU A 195 8.49 3.18 12.40
CA LEU A 195 8.31 4.14 13.49
C LEU A 195 9.63 4.53 14.15
N PHE A 196 10.54 3.56 14.35
CA PHE A 196 11.86 3.86 14.87
C PHE A 196 12.68 4.70 13.89
N GLY A 197 12.60 4.42 12.59
CA GLY A 197 13.28 5.18 11.54
C GLY A 197 12.74 6.60 11.40
N GLU A 198 11.41 6.76 11.43
CA GLU A 198 10.79 8.08 11.34
C GLU A 198 11.13 8.98 12.53
N GLN A 199 11.03 8.48 13.75
CA GLN A 199 11.26 9.29 14.94
C GLN A 199 12.73 9.67 15.16
N PRO A 200 13.72 8.75 15.17
CA PRO A 200 15.11 9.12 15.38
C PRO A 200 15.78 9.76 14.15
N VAL A 201 15.40 9.35 12.93
CA VAL A 201 16.10 9.79 11.71
C VAL A 201 15.41 10.98 11.07
N LEU A 202 14.09 10.93 10.84
CA LEU A 202 13.36 11.97 10.12
C LEU A 202 12.89 13.10 11.03
N CYS A 203 12.52 12.80 12.29
CA CYS A 203 12.09 13.78 13.27
C CYS A 203 13.24 14.40 14.09
N CYS A 204 14.47 14.33 13.60
CA CYS A 204 15.63 15.11 14.08
C CYS A 204 16.30 14.67 15.40
N LEU A 205 16.02 13.51 15.98
CA LEU A 205 16.78 13.09 17.16
C LEU A 205 18.22 12.71 16.84
N LEU A 206 18.50 12.04 15.71
CA LEU A 206 19.86 11.76 15.26
C LEU A 206 20.52 12.99 14.59
N TYR A 207 19.75 13.83 13.92
CA TYR A 207 20.26 15.06 13.32
C TYR A 207 20.74 16.07 14.37
N THR A 208 20.06 16.14 15.53
CA THR A 208 20.51 16.98 16.66
C THR A 208 21.72 16.38 17.38
N SER A 209 21.90 15.05 17.41
CA SER A 209 23.10 14.42 17.97
C SER A 209 24.31 14.56 17.05
N ASP A 210 24.17 14.42 15.74
CA ASP A 210 25.26 14.66 14.77
C ASP A 210 25.68 16.14 14.73
N ALA A 211 24.74 17.07 14.79
CA ALA A 211 25.05 18.50 14.87
C ALA A 211 25.75 18.88 16.19
N ALA A 212 25.50 18.15 17.28
CA ALA A 212 26.22 18.32 18.53
C ALA A 212 27.64 17.75 18.46
N ASP A 213 27.84 16.65 17.73
CA ASP A 213 29.15 16.01 17.53
C ASP A 213 30.07 16.81 16.61
N GLU A 214 29.51 17.45 15.57
CA GLU A 214 30.26 18.37 14.71
C GLU A 214 30.72 19.65 15.44
N ARG A 215 29.94 20.17 16.38
CA ARG A 215 30.30 21.32 17.20
C ARG A 215 31.41 21.01 18.21
N SER A 216 31.63 19.76 18.56
CA SER A 216 32.69 19.33 19.45
C SER A 216 34.03 19.08 18.74
N ARG A 217 34.09 19.22 17.41
CA ARG A 217 35.28 19.03 16.57
C ARG A 217 35.93 20.35 16.04
N VAL A 218 35.50 21.50 16.54
CA VAL A 218 36.07 22.80 16.19
C VAL A 218 36.90 23.33 17.35
#